data_72d5aa0b25c339dfdd28517f30b611a0
#
_entry.id   72d5aa0b25c339dfdd28517f30b611a0
#
_cell.length_a   1.000
_cell.length_b   1.000
_cell.length_c   1.000
_cell.angle_alpha   90.00
_cell.angle_beta   90.00
_cell.angle_gamma   90.00
#
_symmetry.space_group_name_H-M   'P 1'
#
loop_
_entity.id
_entity.type
_entity.pdbx_description
1 polymer ?
#
loop_
_entity_poly.entity_id
_entity_poly.type
_entity_poly.pdbx_seq_one_letter_code
_entity_poly.pdbx_strand_id
1 'polypeptide(L)'
;MTIIRSSQDQDLAAITAIYAHHVLHGTGTFEVDPPSQEDIHTRRADVLSKGLPYLVAADGEQVLGFAYCNWFKPRPAYRFSAEDSIYISPDAQGRGLGRALLAELSAHAEKAGVRKLIAVIGDSANTGSIGLHLSVGFSHVGILKSCGWKFNQWLDVVMMEKTIGLGNSCPPQTD
;
A
#
# COMPACT_ATOMS: atom_id res chain seq x y z
N MET A 1 16.01 10.14 -13.87
CA MET A 1 16.00 8.66 -13.75
C MET A 1 15.26 8.30 -12.48
N THR A 2 14.15 7.59 -12.62
CA THR A 2 13.32 7.25 -11.46
C THR A 2 14.00 6.18 -10.59
N ILE A 3 14.04 6.42 -9.30
CA ILE A 3 14.56 5.49 -8.28
C ILE A 3 13.47 5.17 -7.26
N ILE A 4 13.55 4.00 -6.64
CA ILE A 4 12.73 3.65 -5.48
C ILE A 4 13.64 3.67 -4.25
N ARG A 5 13.21 4.38 -3.22
CA ARG A 5 13.97 4.55 -1.98
C ARG A 5 13.05 4.66 -0.76
N SER A 6 13.61 4.52 0.42
CA SER A 6 12.89 4.84 1.65
C SER A 6 12.43 6.30 1.64
N SER A 7 11.22 6.54 2.14
CA SER A 7 10.66 7.88 2.26
C SER A 7 11.42 8.71 3.30
N GLN A 8 11.49 10.01 3.07
CA GLN A 8 12.09 11.00 3.96
C GLN A 8 11.07 12.06 4.36
N ASP A 9 11.37 12.87 5.36
CA ASP A 9 10.41 13.90 5.83
C ASP A 9 10.11 14.95 4.76
N GLN A 10 11.07 15.25 3.90
CA GLN A 10 10.87 16.13 2.75
C GLN A 10 9.86 15.62 1.72
N ASP A 11 9.56 14.31 1.71
CA ASP A 11 8.59 13.71 0.79
C ASP A 11 7.14 13.88 1.27
N LEU A 12 6.92 14.24 2.54
CA LEU A 12 5.59 14.25 3.17
C LEU A 12 4.59 15.13 2.44
N ALA A 13 5.02 16.30 1.97
CA ALA A 13 4.11 17.20 1.23
C ALA A 13 3.61 16.55 -0.07
N ALA A 14 4.51 15.91 -0.82
CA ALA A 14 4.16 15.23 -2.07
C ALA A 14 3.31 13.96 -1.81
N ILE A 15 3.65 13.17 -0.80
CA ILE A 15 2.86 12.00 -0.38
C ILE A 15 1.45 12.43 -0.02
N THR A 16 1.30 13.49 0.77
CA THR A 16 0.00 14.03 1.17
C THR A 16 -0.82 14.47 -0.04
N ALA A 17 -0.21 15.19 -0.98
CA ALA A 17 -0.88 15.64 -2.20
C ALA A 17 -1.34 14.48 -3.10
N ILE A 18 -0.49 13.45 -3.29
CA ILE A 18 -0.84 12.25 -4.04
C ILE A 18 -2.00 11.52 -3.36
N TYR A 19 -1.93 11.33 -2.03
CA TYR A 19 -2.99 10.64 -1.31
C TYR A 19 -4.31 11.41 -1.34
N ALA A 20 -4.26 12.74 -1.13
CA ALA A 20 -5.44 13.61 -1.21
C ALA A 20 -6.15 13.50 -2.57
N HIS A 21 -5.40 13.43 -3.67
CA HIS A 21 -5.98 13.19 -4.99
C HIS A 21 -6.77 11.87 -5.04
N HIS A 22 -6.21 10.78 -4.52
CA HIS A 22 -6.89 9.49 -4.52
C HIS A 22 -8.10 9.45 -3.57
N VAL A 23 -8.07 10.21 -2.48
CA VAL A 23 -9.23 10.38 -1.59
C VAL A 23 -10.36 11.09 -2.31
N LEU A 24 -10.06 12.19 -3.01
CA LEU A 24 -11.07 13.05 -3.63
C LEU A 24 -11.61 12.51 -4.96
N HIS A 25 -10.82 11.69 -5.68
CA HIS A 25 -11.15 11.31 -7.07
C HIS A 25 -11.15 9.81 -7.31
N GLY A 26 -10.70 9.00 -6.35
CA GLY A 26 -10.55 7.55 -6.51
C GLY A 26 -11.40 6.73 -5.54
N THR A 27 -11.63 5.47 -5.91
CA THR A 27 -12.32 4.48 -5.10
C THR A 27 -11.35 3.52 -4.39
N GLY A 28 -10.05 3.63 -4.65
CA GLY A 28 -9.01 2.76 -4.07
C GLY A 28 -8.79 2.96 -2.57
N THR A 29 -9.22 4.08 -2.02
CA THR A 29 -9.30 4.34 -0.58
C THR A 29 -10.73 4.72 -0.21
N PHE A 30 -11.17 4.30 0.98
CA PHE A 30 -12.51 4.61 1.51
C PHE A 30 -12.51 5.84 2.41
N GLU A 31 -11.38 6.53 2.57
CA GLU A 31 -11.37 7.85 3.18
C GLU A 31 -12.18 8.83 2.29
N VAL A 32 -12.96 9.70 2.92
CA VAL A 32 -13.82 10.68 2.25
C VAL A 32 -13.25 12.10 2.34
N ASP A 33 -12.51 12.39 3.41
CA ASP A 33 -11.81 13.65 3.63
C ASP A 33 -10.30 13.41 3.58
N PRO A 34 -9.54 14.20 2.80
CA PRO A 34 -8.09 14.06 2.75
C PRO A 34 -7.45 14.35 4.12
N PRO A 35 -6.52 13.50 4.57
CA PRO A 35 -5.77 13.76 5.79
C PRO A 35 -4.83 14.95 5.62
N SER A 36 -4.51 15.60 6.73
CA SER A 36 -3.46 16.62 6.79
C SER A 36 -2.06 16.01 6.62
N GLN A 37 -1.07 16.86 6.35
CA GLN A 37 0.33 16.40 6.32
C GLN A 37 0.79 15.86 7.68
N GLU A 38 0.27 16.40 8.78
CA GLU A 38 0.57 15.92 10.13
C GLU A 38 -0.01 14.52 10.38
N ASP A 39 -1.22 14.25 9.86
CA ASP A 39 -1.80 12.89 9.92
C ASP A 39 -0.95 11.90 9.12
N ILE A 40 -0.51 12.27 7.92
CA ILE A 40 0.38 11.43 7.10
C ILE A 40 1.73 11.21 7.79
N HIS A 41 2.30 12.25 8.41
CA HIS A 41 3.53 12.14 9.20
C HIS A 41 3.36 11.13 10.34
N THR A 42 2.28 11.24 11.10
CA THR A 42 1.97 10.34 12.22
C THR A 42 1.78 8.89 11.76
N ARG A 43 1.04 8.67 10.66
CA ARG A 43 0.83 7.34 10.06
C ARG A 43 2.14 6.73 9.56
N ARG A 44 2.99 7.53 8.91
CA ARG A 44 4.32 7.09 8.46
C ARG A 44 5.22 6.73 9.65
N ALA A 45 5.24 7.56 10.69
CA ALA A 45 6.01 7.29 11.91
C ALA A 45 5.58 5.97 12.58
N ASP A 46 4.28 5.68 12.63
CA ASP A 46 3.75 4.41 13.13
C ASP A 46 4.27 3.20 12.31
N VAL A 47 4.25 3.28 10.99
CA VAL A 47 4.79 2.24 10.10
C VAL A 47 6.28 2.01 10.37
N LEU A 48 7.07 3.08 10.39
CA LEU A 48 8.51 3.02 10.59
C LEU A 48 8.89 2.52 11.99
N SER A 49 8.11 2.86 13.02
CA SER A 49 8.33 2.39 14.40
C SER A 49 8.24 0.86 14.53
N LYS A 50 7.53 0.20 13.61
CA LYS A 50 7.40 -1.25 13.55
C LYS A 50 8.48 -1.91 12.67
N GLY A 51 9.44 -1.14 12.17
CA GLY A 51 10.47 -1.60 11.24
C GLY A 51 9.93 -1.93 9.84
N LEU A 52 8.71 -1.50 9.53
CA LEU A 52 8.06 -1.79 8.24
C LEU A 52 8.44 -0.75 7.17
N PRO A 53 8.45 -1.13 5.87
CA PRO A 53 8.85 -0.25 4.80
C PRO A 53 7.81 0.83 4.48
N TYR A 54 8.31 2.03 4.20
CA TYR A 54 7.57 3.14 3.60
C TYR A 54 8.43 3.72 2.47
N LEU A 55 8.06 3.45 1.21
CA LEU A 55 8.87 3.70 0.03
C LEU A 55 8.26 4.81 -0.85
N VAL A 56 9.11 5.51 -1.58
CA VAL A 56 8.71 6.43 -2.64
C VAL A 56 9.41 6.08 -3.95
N ALA A 57 8.72 6.29 -5.08
CA ALA A 57 9.31 6.37 -6.40
C ALA A 57 9.55 7.85 -6.71
N ALA A 58 10.79 8.23 -6.97
CA ALA A 58 11.16 9.62 -7.19
C ALA A 58 12.04 9.80 -8.43
N ASP A 59 11.87 10.92 -9.14
CA ASP A 59 12.75 11.38 -10.21
C ASP A 59 13.36 12.72 -9.79
N GLY A 60 14.63 12.68 -9.37
CA GLY A 60 15.23 13.79 -8.65
C GLY A 60 14.47 14.07 -7.34
N GLU A 61 14.01 15.29 -7.16
CA GLU A 61 13.21 15.71 -5.99
C GLU A 61 11.71 15.42 -6.13
N GLN A 62 11.24 15.10 -7.35
CA GLN A 62 9.82 14.87 -7.62
C GLN A 62 9.40 13.46 -7.19
N VAL A 63 8.51 13.35 -6.20
CA VAL A 63 7.86 12.09 -5.82
C VAL A 63 6.74 11.78 -6.82
N LEU A 64 6.81 10.61 -7.43
CA LEU A 64 5.88 10.12 -8.46
C LEU A 64 4.86 9.11 -7.93
N GLY A 65 5.10 8.58 -6.75
CA GLY A 65 4.24 7.62 -6.08
C GLY A 65 4.88 7.11 -4.80
N PHE A 66 4.09 6.43 -3.99
CA PHE A 66 4.57 5.84 -2.73
C PHE A 66 3.84 4.52 -2.43
N ALA A 67 4.48 3.70 -1.62
CA ALA A 67 3.91 2.46 -1.12
C ALA A 67 4.43 2.17 0.29
N TYR A 68 3.60 1.56 1.11
CA TYR A 68 3.97 1.11 2.45
C TYR A 68 3.17 -0.14 2.81
N CYS A 69 3.55 -0.80 3.88
CA CYS A 69 2.68 -1.79 4.51
C CYS A 69 2.62 -1.57 6.02
N ASN A 70 1.52 -1.99 6.62
CA ASN A 70 1.33 -1.95 8.07
C ASN A 70 0.68 -3.24 8.54
N TRP A 71 0.70 -3.53 9.84
CA TRP A 71 0.03 -4.72 10.36
C TRP A 71 -1.42 -4.78 9.87
N PHE A 72 -1.82 -5.93 9.36
CA PHE A 72 -3.18 -6.14 8.83
C PHE A 72 -4.27 -5.86 9.87
N LYS A 73 -4.01 -6.18 11.14
CA LYS A 73 -4.88 -5.85 12.27
C LYS A 73 -4.02 -5.50 13.49
N PRO A 74 -4.52 -4.68 14.42
CA PRO A 74 -3.71 -4.14 15.51
C PRO A 74 -3.48 -5.12 16.68
N ARG A 75 -3.52 -6.43 16.43
CA ARG A 75 -3.27 -7.46 17.44
C ARG A 75 -1.95 -8.16 17.19
N PRO A 76 -1.14 -8.47 18.23
CA PRO A 76 0.22 -9.02 18.07
C PRO A 76 0.32 -10.28 17.21
N ALA A 77 -0.70 -11.15 17.21
CA ALA A 77 -0.71 -12.33 16.36
C ALA A 77 -0.67 -12.02 14.85
N TYR A 78 -1.06 -10.81 14.44
CA TYR A 78 -0.99 -10.37 13.05
C TYR A 78 0.34 -9.72 12.64
N ARG A 79 1.35 -9.64 13.53
CA ARG A 79 2.61 -8.92 13.24
C ARG A 79 3.40 -9.45 12.05
N PHE A 80 3.12 -10.66 11.59
CA PHE A 80 3.74 -11.27 10.40
C PHE A 80 2.88 -11.16 9.12
N SER A 81 1.72 -10.54 9.24
CA SER A 81 0.81 -10.25 8.12
C SER A 81 0.63 -8.75 7.99
N ALA A 82 0.88 -8.20 6.82
CA ALA A 82 0.78 -6.76 6.59
C ALA A 82 -0.15 -6.46 5.42
N GLU A 83 -0.95 -5.41 5.57
CA GLU A 83 -1.73 -4.81 4.50
C GLU A 83 -0.84 -3.84 3.73
N ASP A 84 -0.79 -3.97 2.41
CA ASP A 84 -0.09 -3.02 1.55
C ASP A 84 -1.00 -1.87 1.11
N SER A 85 -0.36 -0.75 0.86
CA SER A 85 -1.00 0.45 0.30
C SER A 85 -0.07 1.03 -0.77
N ILE A 86 -0.63 1.38 -1.93
CA ILE A 86 0.14 1.91 -3.06
C ILE A 86 -0.66 2.97 -3.79
N TYR A 87 0.00 4.11 -4.05
CA TYR A 87 -0.59 5.28 -4.71
C TYR A 87 0.41 5.89 -5.67
N ILE A 88 -0.02 6.10 -6.91
CA ILE A 88 0.79 6.71 -7.97
C ILE A 88 0.19 8.07 -8.32
N SER A 89 1.04 9.08 -8.47
CA SER A 89 0.62 10.39 -8.97
C SER A 89 -0.14 10.24 -10.29
N PRO A 90 -1.25 10.96 -10.52
CA PRO A 90 -2.02 10.88 -11.77
C PRO A 90 -1.14 11.04 -13.01
N ASP A 91 -0.20 11.99 -12.97
CA ASP A 91 0.69 12.32 -14.10
C ASP A 91 1.79 11.25 -14.33
N ALA A 92 1.92 10.29 -13.43
CA ALA A 92 2.95 9.24 -13.50
C ALA A 92 2.38 7.83 -13.70
N GLN A 93 1.06 7.71 -13.87
CA GLN A 93 0.41 6.44 -14.16
C GLN A 93 0.81 5.87 -15.53
N GLY A 94 0.64 4.56 -15.71
CA GLY A 94 0.97 3.87 -16.97
C GLY A 94 2.45 3.70 -17.26
N ARG A 95 3.34 4.14 -16.36
CA ARG A 95 4.81 4.09 -16.52
C ARG A 95 5.49 2.89 -15.84
N GLY A 96 4.71 1.92 -15.37
CA GLY A 96 5.23 0.73 -14.68
C GLY A 96 5.66 0.96 -13.23
N LEU A 97 5.54 2.18 -12.70
CA LEU A 97 5.98 2.55 -11.35
C LEU A 97 5.27 1.75 -10.24
N GLY A 98 3.98 1.49 -10.41
CA GLY A 98 3.22 0.69 -9.45
C GLY A 98 3.79 -0.70 -9.27
N ARG A 99 4.12 -1.38 -10.39
CA ARG A 99 4.73 -2.71 -10.36
C ARG A 99 6.10 -2.69 -9.68
N ALA A 100 6.93 -1.72 -10.02
CA ALA A 100 8.26 -1.57 -9.42
C ALA A 100 8.16 -1.30 -7.91
N LEU A 101 7.31 -0.35 -7.49
CA LEU A 101 7.08 -0.03 -6.07
C LEU A 101 6.57 -1.25 -5.28
N LEU A 102 5.59 -1.98 -5.80
CA LEU A 102 4.99 -3.11 -5.08
C LEU A 102 5.95 -4.31 -5.01
N ALA A 103 6.80 -4.50 -6.03
CA ALA A 103 7.86 -5.50 -6.00
C ALA A 103 8.92 -5.18 -4.94
N GLU A 104 9.41 -3.92 -4.89
CA GLU A 104 10.36 -3.46 -3.88
C GLU A 104 9.76 -3.48 -2.48
N LEU A 105 8.47 -3.07 -2.34
CA LEU A 105 7.76 -3.16 -1.07
C LEU A 105 7.72 -4.60 -0.56
N SER A 106 7.41 -5.57 -1.43
CA SER A 106 7.39 -6.99 -1.08
C SER A 106 8.75 -7.48 -0.56
N ALA A 107 9.84 -7.09 -1.24
CA ALA A 107 11.19 -7.47 -0.84
C ALA A 107 11.62 -6.83 0.49
N HIS A 108 11.25 -5.57 0.72
CA HIS A 108 11.52 -4.87 1.98
C HIS A 108 10.68 -5.42 3.13
N ALA A 109 9.40 -5.73 2.88
CA ALA A 109 8.52 -6.35 3.88
C ALA A 109 9.02 -7.74 4.31
N GLU A 110 9.51 -8.55 3.36
CA GLU A 110 10.15 -9.84 3.66
C GLU A 110 11.35 -9.68 4.59
N LYS A 111 12.24 -8.71 4.29
CA LYS A 111 13.41 -8.41 5.14
C LYS A 111 12.99 -7.93 6.54
N ALA A 112 11.85 -7.28 6.66
CA ALA A 112 11.26 -6.84 7.93
C ALA A 112 10.53 -7.98 8.68
N GLY A 113 10.57 -9.22 8.19
CA GLY A 113 9.97 -10.38 8.83
C GLY A 113 8.51 -10.65 8.49
N VAL A 114 7.91 -9.87 7.58
CA VAL A 114 6.55 -10.12 7.09
C VAL A 114 6.54 -11.42 6.28
N ARG A 115 5.52 -12.23 6.49
CA ARG A 115 5.34 -13.54 5.84
C ARG A 115 4.17 -13.55 4.86
N LYS A 116 3.26 -12.60 5.01
CA LYS A 116 2.08 -12.45 4.16
C LYS A 116 1.77 -10.98 3.92
N LEU A 117 1.58 -10.62 2.65
CA LEU A 117 0.99 -9.35 2.25
C LEU A 117 -0.48 -9.57 1.90
N ILE A 118 -1.30 -8.61 2.29
CA ILE A 118 -2.74 -8.59 2.06
C ILE A 118 -3.07 -7.26 1.37
N ALA A 119 -3.76 -7.34 0.24
CA ALA A 119 -4.29 -6.17 -0.43
C ALA A 119 -5.79 -6.04 -0.17
N VAL A 120 -6.20 -4.85 0.26
CA VAL A 120 -7.59 -4.47 0.48
C VAL A 120 -7.94 -3.41 -0.55
N ILE A 121 -8.44 -3.84 -1.70
CA ILE A 121 -8.63 -2.98 -2.87
C ILE A 121 -10.07 -2.47 -2.88
N GLY A 122 -10.22 -1.16 -2.77
CA GLY A 122 -11.50 -0.50 -2.92
C GLY A 122 -11.98 -0.59 -4.37
N ASP A 123 -13.25 -1.01 -4.50
CA ASP A 123 -14.01 -1.18 -5.72
C ASP A 123 -13.57 -2.37 -6.60
N SER A 124 -14.53 -3.27 -6.87
CA SER A 124 -14.32 -4.40 -7.79
C SER A 124 -14.13 -3.97 -9.25
N ALA A 125 -14.47 -2.73 -9.60
CA ALA A 125 -14.19 -2.13 -10.91
C ALA A 125 -12.75 -1.55 -11.01
N ASN A 126 -11.98 -1.52 -9.93
CA ASN A 126 -10.59 -1.05 -9.92
C ASN A 126 -9.64 -2.09 -10.55
N THR A 127 -9.83 -2.33 -11.85
CA THR A 127 -9.06 -3.32 -12.63
C THR A 127 -7.57 -3.00 -12.67
N GLY A 128 -7.20 -1.72 -12.58
CA GLY A 128 -5.81 -1.26 -12.54
C GLY A 128 -5.06 -1.77 -11.31
N SER A 129 -5.65 -1.60 -10.13
CA SER A 129 -5.04 -2.08 -8.89
C SER A 129 -5.05 -3.61 -8.82
N ILE A 130 -6.17 -4.25 -9.19
CA ILE A 130 -6.29 -5.71 -9.22
C ILE A 130 -5.24 -6.31 -10.16
N GLY A 131 -5.12 -5.79 -11.39
CA GLY A 131 -4.13 -6.24 -12.38
C GLY A 131 -2.69 -6.01 -11.92
N LEU A 132 -2.43 -4.88 -11.24
CA LEU A 132 -1.13 -4.59 -10.65
C LEU A 132 -0.74 -5.68 -9.63
N HIS A 133 -1.61 -6.00 -8.67
CA HIS A 133 -1.35 -7.00 -7.64
C HIS A 133 -1.16 -8.40 -8.25
N LEU A 134 -2.01 -8.79 -9.22
CA LEU A 134 -1.82 -10.04 -9.96
C LEU A 134 -0.44 -10.11 -10.63
N SER A 135 0.01 -9.00 -11.23
CA SER A 135 1.29 -8.94 -11.97
C SER A 135 2.54 -9.15 -11.10
N VAL A 136 2.41 -8.99 -9.77
CA VAL A 136 3.49 -9.21 -8.80
C VAL A 136 3.24 -10.42 -7.90
N GLY A 137 2.29 -11.28 -8.27
CA GLY A 137 2.10 -12.59 -7.65
C GLY A 137 1.10 -12.65 -6.50
N PHE A 138 0.21 -11.66 -6.37
CA PHE A 138 -0.95 -11.80 -5.50
C PHE A 138 -2.01 -12.70 -6.15
N SER A 139 -2.81 -13.35 -5.33
CA SER A 139 -3.98 -14.14 -5.72
C SER A 139 -5.24 -13.61 -5.06
N HIS A 140 -6.38 -13.82 -5.70
CA HIS A 140 -7.68 -13.45 -5.12
C HIS A 140 -8.01 -14.31 -3.90
N VAL A 141 -8.54 -13.66 -2.86
CA VAL A 141 -9.11 -14.30 -1.67
C VAL A 141 -10.64 -14.27 -1.74
N GLY A 142 -11.22 -13.12 -2.06
CA GLY A 142 -12.66 -12.94 -2.14
C GLY A 142 -13.06 -11.49 -2.32
N ILE A 143 -14.38 -11.26 -2.36
CA ILE A 143 -14.97 -9.94 -2.52
C ILE A 143 -15.99 -9.71 -1.42
N LEU A 144 -15.84 -8.62 -0.66
CA LEU A 144 -16.86 -8.11 0.25
C LEU A 144 -17.75 -7.16 -0.53
N LYS A 145 -18.99 -7.59 -0.78
CA LYS A 145 -19.96 -6.82 -1.57
C LYS A 145 -20.53 -5.65 -0.75
N SER A 146 -20.65 -4.47 -1.41
CA SER A 146 -21.28 -3.29 -0.83
C SER A 146 -20.72 -2.93 0.55
N CYS A 147 -19.40 -2.94 0.70
CA CYS A 147 -18.71 -2.81 1.97
C CYS A 147 -18.48 -1.35 2.37
N GLY A 148 -18.36 -0.43 1.41
CA GLY A 148 -18.14 0.99 1.64
C GLY A 148 -19.14 1.87 0.90
N TRP A 149 -19.37 3.08 1.43
CA TRP A 149 -20.21 4.10 0.79
C TRP A 149 -19.37 5.32 0.45
N LYS A 150 -19.19 5.59 -0.85
CA LYS A 150 -18.42 6.74 -1.34
C LYS A 150 -18.94 7.19 -2.70
N PHE A 151 -18.86 8.49 -3.00
CA PHE A 151 -19.36 9.07 -4.24
C PHE A 151 -20.82 8.72 -4.54
N ASN A 152 -21.66 8.69 -3.50
CA ASN A 152 -23.08 8.34 -3.57
C ASN A 152 -23.36 6.94 -4.16
N GLN A 153 -22.45 5.98 -3.91
CA GLN A 153 -22.61 4.59 -4.34
C GLN A 153 -21.99 3.60 -3.36
N TRP A 154 -22.54 2.38 -3.33
CA TRP A 154 -21.94 1.25 -2.63
C TRP A 154 -20.75 0.71 -3.42
N LEU A 155 -19.65 0.51 -2.73
CA LEU A 155 -18.41 -0.02 -3.28
C LEU A 155 -18.08 -1.37 -2.65
N ASP A 156 -17.57 -2.28 -3.48
CA ASP A 156 -17.02 -3.55 -3.02
C ASP A 156 -15.61 -3.38 -2.45
N VAL A 157 -15.15 -4.39 -1.73
CA VAL A 157 -13.73 -4.56 -1.37
C VAL A 157 -13.24 -5.88 -1.95
N VAL A 158 -12.21 -5.82 -2.78
CA VAL A 158 -11.52 -7.01 -3.29
C VAL A 158 -10.36 -7.32 -2.37
N MET A 159 -10.36 -8.55 -1.82
CA MET A 159 -9.28 -9.05 -0.98
C MET A 159 -8.34 -9.90 -1.82
N MET A 160 -7.04 -9.57 -1.76
CA MET A 160 -5.99 -10.36 -2.39
C MET A 160 -4.88 -10.65 -1.39
N GLU A 161 -4.09 -11.68 -1.63
CA GLU A 161 -2.98 -12.04 -0.76
C GLU A 161 -1.77 -12.53 -1.54
N LYS A 162 -0.60 -12.36 -0.93
CA LYS A 162 0.67 -12.90 -1.41
C LYS A 162 1.48 -13.43 -0.23
N THR A 163 1.88 -14.69 -0.30
CA THR A 163 2.87 -15.25 0.63
C THR A 163 4.26 -14.80 0.18
N ILE A 164 5.08 -14.30 1.12
CA ILE A 164 6.44 -13.84 0.88
C ILE A 164 7.44 -14.55 1.79
N GLY A 165 8.70 -14.57 1.36
CA GLY A 165 9.78 -15.25 2.09
C GLY A 165 9.45 -16.71 2.37
N LEU A 166 9.71 -17.14 3.60
CA LEU A 166 9.46 -18.53 4.02
C LEU A 166 7.97 -18.84 4.26
N GLY A 167 7.09 -17.83 4.20
CA GLY A 167 5.66 -18.03 4.42
C GLY A 167 5.37 -18.78 5.73
N ASN A 168 4.60 -19.86 5.62
CA ASN A 168 4.26 -20.75 6.74
C ASN A 168 5.10 -22.04 6.79
N SER A 169 6.19 -22.13 6.03
CA SER A 169 7.04 -23.32 5.97
C SER A 169 7.81 -23.60 7.27
N CYS A 170 7.99 -22.57 8.11
CA CYS A 170 8.60 -22.69 9.43
C CYS A 170 8.02 -21.62 10.37
N PRO A 171 8.13 -21.83 11.71
CA PRO A 171 7.77 -20.80 12.67
C PRO A 171 8.52 -19.48 12.38
N PRO A 172 7.88 -18.32 12.57
CA PRO A 172 8.59 -17.06 12.51
C PRO A 172 9.58 -16.95 13.67
N GLN A 173 10.70 -16.25 13.44
CA GLN A 173 11.59 -15.91 14.54
C GLN A 173 10.87 -14.91 15.45
N THR A 174 10.72 -15.29 16.70
CA THR A 174 10.18 -14.41 17.76
C THR A 174 11.35 -14.07 18.66
N ASP A 175 11.71 -12.82 18.72
CA ASP A 175 12.63 -12.31 19.76
C ASP A 175 11.92 -12.32 21.13
#